data_182c8dca756ea4648f1f80730f651b86
#
_entry.id   182c8dca756ea4648f1f80730f651b86
#
_cell.length_a   1.000
_cell.length_b   1.000
_cell.length_c   1.000
_cell.angle_alpha   90.00
_cell.angle_beta   90.00
_cell.angle_gamma   90.00
#
_symmetry.space_group_name_H-M   'P 1'
#
loop_
_entity.id
_entity.type
_entity.pdbx_description
1 polymer ?
#
loop_
_entity_poly.entity_id
_entity_poly.type
_entity_poly.pdbx_seq_one_letter_code
_entity_poly.pdbx_strand_id
1 'polypeptide(L)'
;LNPYKPVAEIRDEIWKKYFPETFSGKTKTDAAHEALAKSQEAQKALGAALNVQAKDSTEAQANFEAARAKIMADTSLGTEDQQKIIDHVRSRCYTTHGTRSEDRTADKVSSEEGSVLVRDNATYSLAVATHGTHDFVVAGRIDRLEISPEGAKTLVEIKNRTRGLFKCVRDYENVQIQVYLHMLGLGRAKLIEQYNQKTNTIEITRDEELWDNVIWPGLLKFSKDLHAKATRGPQSEPCASDAE
;
A
#
# COMPACT_ATOMS: atom_id res chain seq x y z
N LEU A 1 -7.31 -8.64 4.65
CA LEU A 1 -7.36 -7.59 5.67
C LEU A 1 -7.40 -6.17 5.09
N ASN A 2 -6.82 -5.92 3.90
CA ASN A 2 -6.95 -4.64 3.22
C ASN A 2 -8.24 -4.64 2.39
N PRO A 3 -9.26 -3.85 2.76
CA PRO A 3 -10.54 -3.83 2.05
C PRO A 3 -10.42 -3.24 0.62
N TYR A 4 -9.34 -2.50 0.36
CA TYR A 4 -9.09 -1.86 -0.94
C TYR A 4 -8.31 -2.73 -1.93
N LYS A 5 -7.71 -3.83 -1.45
CA LYS A 5 -6.91 -4.72 -2.29
C LYS A 5 -7.09 -6.18 -1.85
N PRO A 6 -7.84 -6.99 -2.59
CA PRO A 6 -8.05 -8.40 -2.29
C PRO A 6 -6.73 -9.19 -2.21
N VAL A 7 -6.67 -10.19 -1.33
CA VAL A 7 -5.47 -11.04 -1.15
C VAL A 7 -5.05 -11.72 -2.46
N ALA A 8 -6.01 -12.11 -3.30
CA ALA A 8 -5.73 -12.71 -4.62
C ALA A 8 -4.93 -11.75 -5.51
N GLU A 9 -5.32 -10.46 -5.54
CA GLU A 9 -4.62 -9.44 -6.34
C GLU A 9 -3.20 -9.20 -5.83
N ILE A 10 -3.01 -9.11 -4.50
CA ILE A 10 -1.68 -8.95 -3.89
C ILE A 10 -0.80 -10.15 -4.24
N ARG A 11 -1.36 -11.37 -4.14
CA ARG A 11 -0.65 -12.59 -4.47
C ARG A 11 -0.23 -12.62 -5.94
N ASP A 12 -1.11 -12.25 -6.85
CA ASP A 12 -0.83 -12.27 -8.29
C ASP A 12 0.23 -11.24 -8.67
N GLU A 13 0.23 -10.05 -8.04
CA GLU A 13 1.31 -9.07 -8.21
C GLU A 13 2.66 -9.57 -7.70
N ILE A 14 2.68 -10.21 -6.52
CA ILE A 14 3.91 -10.78 -5.96
C ILE A 14 4.36 -11.96 -6.81
N TRP A 15 3.45 -12.84 -7.23
CA TRP A 15 3.74 -13.96 -8.12
C TRP A 15 4.37 -13.46 -9.43
N LYS A 16 3.73 -12.53 -10.11
CA LYS A 16 4.28 -11.92 -11.33
C LYS A 16 5.66 -11.30 -11.13
N LYS A 17 5.88 -10.62 -10.01
CA LYS A 17 7.13 -9.93 -9.73
C LYS A 17 8.31 -10.88 -9.48
N TYR A 18 8.08 -11.96 -8.74
CA TYR A 18 9.15 -12.83 -8.26
C TYR A 18 9.22 -14.18 -8.98
N PHE A 19 8.18 -14.57 -9.69
CA PHE A 19 8.08 -15.81 -10.45
C PHE A 19 7.45 -15.57 -11.83
N PRO A 20 8.02 -14.63 -12.63
CA PRO A 20 7.41 -14.22 -13.90
C PRO A 20 7.30 -15.37 -14.91
N GLU A 21 8.18 -16.36 -14.83
CA GLU A 21 8.21 -17.53 -15.73
C GLU A 21 7.02 -18.47 -15.56
N THR A 22 6.38 -18.46 -14.38
CA THR A 22 5.19 -19.30 -14.09
C THR A 22 3.90 -18.51 -14.05
N PHE A 23 3.96 -17.17 -14.12
CA PHE A 23 2.78 -16.31 -14.09
C PHE A 23 2.17 -16.14 -15.49
N SER A 24 1.01 -16.73 -15.72
CA SER A 24 0.28 -16.63 -16.99
C SER A 24 -0.89 -15.64 -16.96
N GLY A 25 -1.16 -15.03 -15.80
CA GLY A 25 -2.28 -14.12 -15.59
C GLY A 25 -1.99 -12.67 -15.99
N LYS A 26 -2.98 -11.81 -15.74
CA LYS A 26 -2.89 -10.36 -15.91
C LYS A 26 -3.29 -9.67 -14.60
N THR A 27 -2.45 -8.77 -14.12
CA THR A 27 -2.79 -7.99 -12.92
C THR A 27 -3.71 -6.81 -13.27
N LYS A 28 -4.39 -6.24 -12.27
CA LYS A 28 -5.18 -5.00 -12.48
C LYS A 28 -4.29 -3.85 -12.96
N THR A 29 -3.04 -3.80 -12.50
CA THR A 29 -2.07 -2.80 -12.96
C THR A 29 -1.77 -2.96 -14.44
N ASP A 30 -1.61 -4.19 -14.94
CA ASP A 30 -1.41 -4.44 -16.37
C ASP A 30 -2.61 -4.01 -17.19
N ALA A 31 -3.80 -4.39 -16.75
CA ALA A 31 -5.05 -4.02 -17.43
C ALA A 31 -5.22 -2.49 -17.49
N ALA A 32 -4.85 -1.77 -16.43
CA ALA A 32 -4.89 -0.31 -16.43
C ALA A 32 -3.83 0.30 -17.37
N HIS A 33 -2.62 -0.25 -17.41
CA HIS A 33 -1.57 0.22 -18.34
C HIS A 33 -1.94 -0.04 -19.81
N GLU A 34 -2.55 -1.18 -20.13
CA GLU A 34 -3.03 -1.45 -21.49
C GLU A 34 -4.19 -0.52 -21.89
N ALA A 35 -5.10 -0.24 -20.96
CA ALA A 35 -6.15 0.74 -21.19
C ALA A 35 -5.56 2.15 -21.41
N LEU A 36 -4.58 2.57 -20.59
CA LEU A 36 -3.85 3.83 -20.76
C LEU A 36 -3.13 3.93 -22.11
N ALA A 37 -2.56 2.83 -22.61
CA ALA A 37 -1.87 2.82 -23.90
C ALA A 37 -2.80 3.14 -25.09
N LYS A 38 -4.11 2.99 -24.93
CA LYS A 38 -5.12 3.28 -25.97
C LYS A 38 -5.45 4.77 -26.10
N SER A 39 -5.08 5.62 -25.11
CA SER A 39 -5.45 7.03 -25.09
C SER A 39 -4.30 7.94 -24.67
N GLN A 40 -3.88 8.84 -25.57
CA GLN A 40 -2.91 9.88 -25.26
C GLN A 40 -3.48 10.93 -24.26
N GLU A 41 -4.78 11.21 -24.34
CA GLU A 41 -5.44 12.16 -23.43
C GLU A 41 -5.48 11.62 -22.00
N ALA A 42 -5.76 10.33 -21.80
CA ALA A 42 -5.70 9.68 -20.50
C ALA A 42 -4.26 9.66 -19.92
N GLN A 43 -3.25 9.41 -20.77
CA GLN A 43 -1.84 9.49 -20.37
C GLN A 43 -1.45 10.90 -19.93
N LYS A 44 -1.85 11.94 -20.70
CA LYS A 44 -1.62 13.35 -20.34
C LYS A 44 -2.34 13.72 -19.04
N ALA A 45 -3.58 13.25 -18.84
CA ALA A 45 -4.35 13.50 -17.63
C ALA A 45 -3.66 12.89 -16.39
N LEU A 46 -3.18 11.65 -16.47
CA LEU A 46 -2.39 11.02 -15.41
C LEU A 46 -1.09 11.81 -15.14
N GLY A 47 -0.33 12.11 -16.19
CA GLY A 47 0.92 12.88 -16.06
C GLY A 47 0.71 14.24 -15.39
N ALA A 48 -0.32 14.98 -15.81
CA ALA A 48 -0.66 16.27 -15.22
C ALA A 48 -1.03 16.12 -13.72
N ALA A 49 -1.85 15.12 -13.36
CA ALA A 49 -2.24 14.91 -11.98
C ALA A 49 -1.07 14.51 -11.06
N LEU A 50 -0.09 13.77 -11.57
CA LEU A 50 1.08 13.34 -10.81
C LEU A 50 2.17 14.41 -10.69
N ASN A 51 2.28 15.32 -11.68
CA ASN A 51 3.30 16.36 -11.67
C ASN A 51 2.98 17.54 -10.76
N VAL A 52 1.71 17.74 -10.41
CA VAL A 52 1.31 18.80 -9.47
C VAL A 52 1.55 18.33 -8.04
N GLN A 53 2.35 19.10 -7.30
CA GLN A 53 2.51 18.87 -5.86
C GLN A 53 1.37 19.52 -5.12
N ALA A 54 0.41 18.73 -4.66
CA ALA A 54 -0.71 19.22 -3.87
C ALA A 54 -0.23 19.74 -2.50
N LYS A 55 -0.72 20.93 -2.13
CA LYS A 55 -0.41 21.57 -0.83
C LYS A 55 -1.08 20.85 0.33
N ASP A 56 -2.27 20.34 0.09
CA ASP A 56 -3.09 19.65 1.08
C ASP A 56 -3.97 18.58 0.42
N SER A 57 -4.78 17.92 1.22
CA SER A 57 -5.65 16.83 0.77
C SER A 57 -6.78 17.32 -0.14
N THR A 58 -7.24 18.54 0.02
CA THR A 58 -8.28 19.14 -0.83
C THR A 58 -7.76 19.35 -2.25
N GLU A 59 -6.55 19.87 -2.38
CA GLU A 59 -5.90 20.06 -3.68
C GLU A 59 -5.56 18.70 -4.33
N ALA A 60 -5.11 17.71 -3.54
CA ALA A 60 -4.87 16.36 -4.05
C ALA A 60 -6.14 15.72 -4.63
N GLN A 61 -7.27 15.90 -3.95
CA GLN A 61 -8.57 15.45 -4.45
C GLN A 61 -8.99 16.20 -5.71
N ALA A 62 -8.83 17.52 -5.76
CA ALA A 62 -9.15 18.34 -6.94
C ALA A 62 -8.33 17.91 -8.16
N ASN A 63 -7.04 17.61 -7.99
CA ASN A 63 -6.17 17.12 -9.05
C ASN A 63 -6.64 15.75 -9.60
N PHE A 64 -7.06 14.85 -8.71
CA PHE A 64 -7.66 13.57 -9.13
C PHE A 64 -8.97 13.76 -9.88
N GLU A 65 -9.91 14.61 -9.39
CA GLU A 65 -11.21 14.84 -10.04
C GLU A 65 -11.05 15.52 -11.40
N ALA A 66 -10.06 16.41 -11.56
CA ALA A 66 -9.75 17.02 -12.86
C ALA A 66 -9.23 15.98 -13.86
N ALA A 67 -8.37 15.05 -13.44
CA ALA A 67 -7.92 13.96 -14.28
C ALA A 67 -9.05 12.99 -14.64
N ARG A 68 -9.89 12.64 -13.66
CA ARG A 68 -11.07 11.79 -13.85
C ARG A 68 -12.03 12.38 -14.88
N ALA A 69 -12.33 13.69 -14.81
CA ALA A 69 -13.22 14.36 -15.76
C ALA A 69 -12.70 14.27 -17.19
N LYS A 70 -11.38 14.43 -17.41
CA LYS A 70 -10.75 14.29 -18.74
C LYS A 70 -10.85 12.85 -19.26
N ILE A 71 -10.61 11.83 -18.41
CA ILE A 71 -10.71 10.42 -18.79
C ILE A 71 -12.16 10.06 -19.16
N MET A 72 -13.14 10.54 -18.40
CA MET A 72 -14.54 10.29 -18.70
C MET A 72 -15.03 10.99 -19.98
N ALA A 73 -14.44 12.11 -20.35
CA ALA A 73 -14.75 12.83 -21.59
C ALA A 73 -14.07 12.22 -22.83
N ASP A 74 -13.14 11.28 -22.64
CA ASP A 74 -12.44 10.64 -23.75
C ASP A 74 -13.30 9.56 -24.40
N THR A 75 -13.89 9.90 -25.56
CA THR A 75 -14.77 9.01 -26.34
C THR A 75 -14.03 7.90 -27.08
N SER A 76 -12.69 7.92 -27.10
CA SER A 76 -11.87 6.83 -27.69
C SER A 76 -11.80 5.59 -26.78
N LEU A 77 -12.19 5.74 -25.51
CA LEU A 77 -12.17 4.69 -24.49
C LEU A 77 -13.58 4.15 -24.23
N GLY A 78 -13.70 2.84 -24.14
CA GLY A 78 -14.90 2.22 -23.59
C GLY A 78 -15.01 2.42 -22.07
N THR A 79 -16.23 2.36 -21.54
CA THR A 79 -16.53 2.59 -20.10
C THR A 79 -15.69 1.71 -19.16
N GLU A 80 -15.43 0.47 -19.54
CA GLU A 80 -14.63 -0.47 -18.75
C GLU A 80 -13.16 0.00 -18.67
N ASP A 81 -12.57 0.43 -19.78
CA ASP A 81 -11.21 0.93 -19.83
C ASP A 81 -11.09 2.27 -19.07
N GLN A 82 -12.08 3.16 -19.21
CA GLN A 82 -12.16 4.39 -18.42
C GLN A 82 -12.13 4.09 -16.92
N GLN A 83 -12.91 3.11 -16.44
CA GLN A 83 -12.95 2.75 -15.03
C GLN A 83 -11.60 2.19 -14.52
N LYS A 84 -10.95 1.29 -15.31
CA LYS A 84 -9.62 0.78 -14.97
C LYS A 84 -8.58 1.90 -14.82
N ILE A 85 -8.59 2.85 -15.76
CA ILE A 85 -7.70 4.01 -15.73
C ILE A 85 -8.00 4.90 -14.51
N ILE A 86 -9.27 5.21 -14.25
CA ILE A 86 -9.68 6.07 -13.12
C ILE A 86 -9.23 5.46 -11.80
N ASP A 87 -9.39 4.15 -11.60
CA ASP A 87 -8.97 3.49 -10.36
C ASP A 87 -7.43 3.49 -10.20
N HIS A 88 -6.72 3.30 -11.30
CA HIS A 88 -5.26 3.42 -11.32
C HIS A 88 -4.79 4.86 -11.01
N VAL A 89 -5.36 5.87 -11.66
CA VAL A 89 -5.05 7.30 -11.43
C VAL A 89 -5.34 7.67 -9.99
N ARG A 90 -6.49 7.25 -9.43
CA ARG A 90 -6.83 7.49 -8.02
C ARG A 90 -5.76 6.94 -7.08
N SER A 91 -5.40 5.69 -7.26
CA SER A 91 -4.37 5.03 -6.45
C SER A 91 -3.04 5.78 -6.53
N ARG A 92 -2.60 6.13 -7.74
CA ARG A 92 -1.34 6.85 -7.96
C ARG A 92 -1.33 8.25 -7.35
N CYS A 93 -2.40 9.04 -7.55
CA CYS A 93 -2.51 10.40 -6.99
C CYS A 93 -2.45 10.39 -5.47
N TYR A 94 -3.22 9.50 -4.82
CA TYR A 94 -3.29 9.48 -3.37
C TYR A 94 -2.02 8.91 -2.72
N THR A 95 -1.42 7.87 -3.30
CA THR A 95 -0.12 7.36 -2.84
C THR A 95 0.97 8.42 -2.98
N THR A 96 1.04 9.10 -4.14
CA THR A 96 2.03 10.14 -4.38
C THR A 96 1.85 11.32 -3.43
N HIS A 97 0.61 11.77 -3.19
CA HIS A 97 0.31 12.81 -2.20
C HIS A 97 0.74 12.37 -0.80
N GLY A 98 0.41 11.13 -0.40
CA GLY A 98 0.79 10.56 0.89
C GLY A 98 2.30 10.66 1.11
N THR A 99 3.08 10.04 0.24
CA THR A 99 4.54 9.99 0.36
C THR A 99 5.20 11.38 0.30
N ARG A 100 4.74 12.26 -0.60
CA ARG A 100 5.29 13.63 -0.70
C ARG A 100 4.96 14.52 0.49
N SER A 101 3.94 14.17 1.27
CA SER A 101 3.49 14.94 2.43
C SER A 101 4.05 14.44 3.76
N GLU A 102 4.71 13.28 3.78
CA GLU A 102 5.23 12.65 5.01
C GLU A 102 6.21 13.56 5.76
N ASP A 103 7.20 14.14 5.05
CA ASP A 103 8.20 15.04 5.68
C ASP A 103 7.52 16.26 6.31
N ARG A 104 6.62 16.92 5.58
CA ARG A 104 5.89 18.09 6.07
C ARG A 104 5.01 17.76 7.28
N THR A 105 4.37 16.59 7.29
CA THR A 105 3.57 16.14 8.43
C THR A 105 4.47 15.84 9.63
N ALA A 106 5.61 15.19 9.42
CA ALA A 106 6.57 14.92 10.47
C ALA A 106 7.12 16.21 11.08
N ASP A 107 7.54 17.17 10.26
CA ASP A 107 8.05 18.48 10.71
C ASP A 107 7.02 19.26 11.53
N LYS A 108 5.76 19.25 11.06
CA LYS A 108 4.66 19.88 11.78
C LYS A 108 4.46 19.29 13.16
N VAL A 109 4.35 17.95 13.25
CA VAL A 109 4.13 17.25 14.52
C VAL A 109 5.34 17.42 15.45
N SER A 110 6.56 17.31 14.93
CA SER A 110 7.77 17.58 15.71
C SER A 110 7.76 18.98 16.34
N SER A 111 7.33 19.97 15.57
CA SER A 111 7.25 21.37 16.06
C SER A 111 6.14 21.57 17.09
N GLU A 112 4.98 20.93 16.90
CA GLU A 112 3.81 21.06 17.79
C GLU A 112 4.00 20.30 19.11
N GLU A 113 4.59 19.09 19.07
CA GLU A 113 4.77 18.21 20.24
C GLU A 113 6.15 18.33 20.90
N GLY A 114 7.09 19.06 20.29
CA GLY A 114 8.47 19.16 20.77
C GLY A 114 9.24 17.82 20.67
N SER A 115 8.78 16.91 19.82
CA SER A 115 9.36 15.58 19.63
C SER A 115 10.37 15.55 18.49
N VAL A 116 11.29 14.58 18.51
CA VAL A 116 12.27 14.38 17.43
C VAL A 116 11.87 13.17 16.60
N LEU A 117 11.30 13.43 15.40
CA LEU A 117 10.94 12.40 14.45
C LEU A 117 12.05 12.19 13.42
N VAL A 118 12.79 11.11 13.56
CA VAL A 118 13.94 10.79 12.70
C VAL A 118 13.48 9.96 11.50
N ARG A 119 13.86 10.38 10.30
CA ARG A 119 13.67 9.59 9.08
C ARG A 119 14.67 8.44 9.06
N ASP A 120 14.16 7.25 8.79
CA ASP A 120 14.99 6.07 8.54
C ASP A 120 14.74 5.57 7.13
N ASN A 121 15.79 5.54 6.31
CA ASN A 121 15.70 5.08 4.92
C ASN A 121 16.03 3.58 4.77
N ALA A 122 16.28 2.87 5.88
CA ALA A 122 16.57 1.45 5.83
C ALA A 122 15.35 0.64 5.37
N THR A 123 15.63 -0.45 4.68
CA THR A 123 14.63 -1.49 4.43
C THR A 123 14.83 -2.58 5.46
N TYR A 124 13.80 -2.84 6.23
CA TYR A 124 13.77 -3.89 7.23
C TYR A 124 13.12 -5.14 6.63
N SER A 125 13.51 -6.31 7.16
CA SER A 125 12.91 -7.56 6.73
C SER A 125 12.76 -8.53 7.90
N LEU A 126 11.73 -9.38 7.81
CA LEU A 126 11.44 -10.45 8.73
C LEU A 126 11.30 -11.75 7.92
N ALA A 127 12.12 -12.75 8.24
CA ALA A 127 11.99 -14.06 7.62
C ALA A 127 10.70 -14.74 8.08
N VAL A 128 9.93 -15.27 7.13
CA VAL A 128 8.64 -15.92 7.39
C VAL A 128 8.79 -17.44 7.28
N ALA A 129 9.27 -17.93 6.14
CA ALA A 129 9.41 -19.37 5.88
C ALA A 129 10.36 -19.62 4.70
N THR A 130 10.88 -20.85 4.64
CA THR A 130 11.55 -21.40 3.47
C THR A 130 10.68 -22.52 2.89
N HIS A 131 10.38 -22.47 1.60
CA HIS A 131 9.65 -23.52 0.89
C HIS A 131 10.49 -23.98 -0.31
N GLY A 132 11.01 -25.20 -0.26
CA GLY A 132 11.97 -25.69 -1.24
C GLY A 132 13.24 -24.83 -1.26
N THR A 133 13.54 -24.19 -2.39
CA THR A 133 14.68 -23.29 -2.57
C THR A 133 14.33 -21.81 -2.42
N HIS A 134 13.09 -21.47 -2.01
CA HIS A 134 12.60 -20.10 -1.95
C HIS A 134 12.43 -19.65 -0.50
N ASP A 135 13.09 -18.53 -0.16
CA ASP A 135 12.90 -17.85 1.10
C ASP A 135 11.81 -16.79 0.99
N PHE A 136 10.85 -16.82 1.92
CA PHE A 136 9.77 -15.85 2.02
C PHE A 136 10.07 -14.88 3.16
N VAL A 137 10.11 -13.61 2.82
CA VAL A 137 10.36 -12.53 3.77
C VAL A 137 9.28 -11.46 3.65
N VAL A 138 8.89 -10.86 4.77
CA VAL A 138 8.17 -9.60 4.78
C VAL A 138 9.21 -8.49 4.86
N ALA A 139 9.15 -7.53 3.95
CA ALA A 139 10.07 -6.40 3.94
C ALA A 139 9.30 -5.08 3.81
N GLY A 140 9.82 -4.02 4.40
CA GLY A 140 9.24 -2.69 4.33
C GLY A 140 10.15 -1.60 4.85
N ARG A 141 9.74 -0.37 4.64
CA ARG A 141 10.36 0.84 5.20
C ARG A 141 9.37 1.50 6.12
N ILE A 142 9.85 1.99 7.23
CA ILE A 142 9.09 2.77 8.19
C ILE A 142 9.11 4.26 7.81
N ASP A 143 8.09 5.01 8.24
CA ASP A 143 8.05 6.43 7.95
C ASP A 143 9.02 7.19 8.86
N ARG A 144 8.93 7.00 10.18
CA ARG A 144 9.79 7.68 11.17
C ARG A 144 10.01 6.83 12.42
N LEU A 145 11.05 7.21 13.17
CA LEU A 145 11.26 6.83 14.57
C LEU A 145 11.21 8.10 15.43
N GLU A 146 10.41 8.08 16.47
CA GLU A 146 10.51 9.06 17.56
C GLU A 146 11.55 8.57 18.57
N ILE A 147 12.46 9.44 18.95
CA ILE A 147 13.51 9.12 19.92
C ILE A 147 13.33 10.02 21.14
N SER A 148 13.06 9.40 22.31
CA SER A 148 12.97 10.15 23.57
C SER A 148 14.35 10.65 24.04
N PRO A 149 14.41 11.62 24.97
CA PRO A 149 15.68 12.07 25.55
C PRO A 149 16.50 10.94 26.18
N GLU A 150 15.84 9.90 26.69
CA GLU A 150 16.45 8.71 27.30
C GLU A 150 16.86 7.66 26.24
N GLY A 151 16.64 7.93 24.96
CA GLY A 151 17.00 7.06 23.86
C GLY A 151 15.97 5.96 23.54
N ALA A 152 14.80 5.97 24.19
CA ALA A 152 13.73 5.03 23.85
C ALA A 152 13.16 5.34 22.45
N LYS A 153 12.91 4.28 21.67
CA LYS A 153 12.41 4.39 20.29
C LYS A 153 10.94 4.02 20.22
N THR A 154 10.16 4.84 19.53
CA THR A 154 8.76 4.57 19.18
C THR A 154 8.62 4.63 17.67
N LEU A 155 7.99 3.61 17.08
CA LEU A 155 7.65 3.61 15.65
C LEU A 155 6.61 4.71 15.38
N VAL A 156 6.77 5.45 14.28
CA VAL A 156 5.78 6.44 13.84
C VAL A 156 5.38 6.13 12.41
N GLU A 157 4.10 5.86 12.21
CA GLU A 157 3.46 5.67 10.91
C GLU A 157 2.63 6.90 10.59
N ILE A 158 2.80 7.47 9.39
CA ILE A 158 2.14 8.71 8.97
C ILE A 158 1.12 8.40 7.87
N LYS A 159 -0.12 8.86 8.05
CA LYS A 159 -1.21 8.70 7.08
C LYS A 159 -1.77 10.06 6.67
N ASN A 160 -1.33 10.55 5.51
CA ASN A 160 -1.90 11.75 4.89
C ASN A 160 -3.23 11.39 4.24
N ARG A 161 -4.33 11.66 4.97
CA ARG A 161 -5.71 11.33 4.56
C ARG A 161 -6.21 12.27 3.47
N THR A 162 -7.02 11.76 2.55
CA THR A 162 -7.58 12.56 1.44
C THR A 162 -9.04 12.93 1.62
N ARG A 163 -9.76 12.29 2.56
CA ARG A 163 -11.22 12.52 2.75
C ARG A 163 -11.60 12.94 4.16
N GLY A 164 -10.73 12.77 5.15
CA GLY A 164 -10.99 13.08 6.55
C GLY A 164 -10.21 12.18 7.49
N LEU A 165 -10.06 12.59 8.75
CA LEU A 165 -9.44 11.77 9.79
C LEU A 165 -10.37 10.60 10.14
N PHE A 166 -9.82 9.41 10.30
CA PHE A 166 -10.60 8.24 10.76
C PHE A 166 -10.77 8.24 12.26
N LYS A 167 -9.80 8.83 12.99
CA LYS A 167 -9.76 8.88 14.46
C LYS A 167 -9.76 7.48 15.12
N CYS A 168 -9.44 6.47 14.37
CA CYS A 168 -9.27 5.09 14.83
C CYS A 168 -8.25 4.39 13.94
N VAL A 169 -7.58 3.38 14.48
CA VAL A 169 -6.69 2.52 13.71
C VAL A 169 -7.55 1.52 12.93
N ARG A 170 -7.36 1.43 11.63
CA ARG A 170 -8.01 0.42 10.79
C ARG A 170 -7.28 -0.91 10.92
N ASP A 171 -7.98 -2.03 10.81
CA ASP A 171 -7.41 -3.36 10.99
C ASP A 171 -6.17 -3.59 10.12
N TYR A 172 -6.21 -3.19 8.85
CA TYR A 172 -5.07 -3.34 7.94
C TYR A 172 -3.88 -2.43 8.31
N GLU A 173 -4.12 -1.26 8.91
CA GLU A 173 -3.08 -0.36 9.42
C GLU A 173 -2.49 -0.92 10.71
N ASN A 174 -3.33 -1.48 11.58
CA ASN A 174 -2.86 -2.16 12.78
C ASN A 174 -1.96 -3.34 12.41
N VAL A 175 -2.38 -4.20 11.46
CA VAL A 175 -1.55 -5.30 10.98
C VAL A 175 -0.21 -4.80 10.44
N GLN A 176 -0.17 -3.73 9.65
CA GLN A 176 1.08 -3.14 9.16
C GLN A 176 1.98 -2.69 10.32
N ILE A 177 1.42 -1.97 11.28
CA ILE A 177 2.15 -1.45 12.45
C ILE A 177 2.67 -2.59 13.31
N GLN A 178 1.87 -3.61 13.58
CA GLN A 178 2.30 -4.78 14.36
C GLN A 178 3.44 -5.54 13.67
N VAL A 179 3.38 -5.68 12.34
CA VAL A 179 4.50 -6.28 11.58
C VAL A 179 5.78 -5.47 11.77
N TYR A 180 5.73 -4.14 11.69
CA TYR A 180 6.91 -3.31 11.93
C TYR A 180 7.39 -3.36 13.38
N LEU A 181 6.50 -3.38 14.36
CA LEU A 181 6.88 -3.52 15.78
C LEU A 181 7.64 -4.82 16.03
N HIS A 182 7.18 -5.94 15.47
CA HIS A 182 7.87 -7.23 15.58
C HIS A 182 9.19 -7.24 14.82
N MET A 183 9.21 -6.70 13.61
CA MET A 183 10.40 -6.60 12.76
C MET A 183 11.54 -5.79 13.41
N LEU A 184 11.18 -4.73 14.15
CA LEU A 184 12.12 -3.82 14.81
C LEU A 184 12.37 -4.16 16.29
N GLY A 185 11.63 -5.09 16.87
CA GLY A 185 11.69 -5.39 18.30
C GLY A 185 11.21 -4.24 19.19
N LEU A 186 10.29 -3.40 18.68
CA LEU A 186 9.76 -2.25 19.42
C LEU A 186 8.45 -2.60 20.13
N GLY A 187 8.19 -1.96 21.26
CA GLY A 187 6.97 -2.16 22.06
C GLY A 187 5.86 -1.15 21.78
N ARG A 188 6.16 -0.03 21.13
CA ARG A 188 5.20 1.09 20.95
C ARG A 188 5.29 1.68 19.56
N ALA A 189 4.14 2.16 19.09
CA ALA A 189 4.01 2.95 17.87
C ALA A 189 3.04 4.10 18.07
N LYS A 190 3.14 5.09 17.18
CA LYS A 190 2.17 6.17 16.98
C LYS A 190 1.67 6.13 15.55
N LEU A 191 0.36 6.18 15.35
CA LEU A 191 -0.26 6.45 14.05
C LEU A 191 -0.62 7.93 14.01
N ILE A 192 0.03 8.69 13.14
CA ILE A 192 -0.24 10.11 12.92
C ILE A 192 -1.11 10.23 11.68
N GLU A 193 -2.33 10.72 11.84
CA GLU A 193 -3.21 11.06 10.74
C GLU A 193 -3.15 12.57 10.48
N GLN A 194 -3.00 12.97 9.22
CA GLN A 194 -3.06 14.35 8.75
C GLN A 194 -4.16 14.50 7.72
N TYR A 195 -5.03 15.49 7.90
CA TYR A 195 -6.03 15.91 6.91
C TYR A 195 -6.12 17.43 6.90
N ASN A 196 -5.69 18.05 5.80
CA ASN A 196 -5.53 19.51 5.70
C ASN A 196 -4.69 20.06 6.87
N GLN A 197 -5.26 20.93 7.73
CA GLN A 197 -4.58 21.49 8.88
C GLN A 197 -4.78 20.69 10.18
N LYS A 198 -5.56 19.60 10.13
CA LYS A 198 -5.91 18.81 11.32
C LYS A 198 -5.00 17.59 11.43
N THR A 199 -4.48 17.36 12.62
CA THR A 199 -3.69 16.19 13.00
C THR A 199 -4.44 15.38 14.06
N ASN A 200 -4.23 14.09 14.07
CA ASN A 200 -4.69 13.18 15.13
C ASN A 200 -3.63 12.11 15.35
N THR A 201 -3.19 11.93 16.58
CA THR A 201 -2.19 10.93 16.96
C THR A 201 -2.85 9.84 17.79
N ILE A 202 -2.61 8.58 17.45
CA ILE A 202 -3.12 7.41 18.14
C ILE A 202 -1.95 6.56 18.59
N GLU A 203 -1.84 6.30 19.89
CA GLU A 203 -0.84 5.41 20.44
C GLU A 203 -1.24 3.95 20.27
N ILE A 204 -0.27 3.10 19.95
CA ILE A 204 -0.47 1.68 19.68
C ILE A 204 0.63 0.92 20.43
N THR A 205 0.24 -0.12 21.14
CA THR A 205 1.17 -1.06 21.77
C THR A 205 1.33 -2.31 20.91
N ARG A 206 2.47 -2.96 21.04
CA ARG A 206 2.70 -4.28 20.44
C ARG A 206 1.75 -5.30 21.05
N ASP A 207 1.10 -6.06 20.18
CA ASP A 207 0.05 -7.02 20.52
C ASP A 207 0.53 -8.44 20.13
N GLU A 208 1.02 -9.18 21.13
CA GLU A 208 1.53 -10.54 20.94
C GLU A 208 0.38 -11.51 20.62
N GLU A 209 -0.80 -11.31 21.18
CA GLU A 209 -1.95 -12.19 20.91
C GLU A 209 -2.42 -12.07 19.45
N LEU A 210 -2.55 -10.85 18.95
CA LEU A 210 -2.86 -10.61 17.54
C LEU A 210 -1.76 -11.15 16.62
N TRP A 211 -0.49 -11.02 17.03
CA TRP A 211 0.63 -11.56 16.28
C TRP A 211 0.58 -13.06 16.17
N ASP A 212 0.52 -13.76 17.29
CA ASP A 212 0.60 -15.22 17.36
C ASP A 212 -0.62 -15.92 16.76
N ASN A 213 -1.81 -15.35 16.96
CA ASN A 213 -3.06 -16.01 16.56
C ASN A 213 -3.54 -15.61 15.16
N VAL A 214 -3.13 -14.47 14.62
CA VAL A 214 -3.67 -13.95 13.35
C VAL A 214 -2.57 -13.62 12.34
N ILE A 215 -1.61 -12.75 12.71
CA ILE A 215 -0.68 -12.19 11.73
C ILE A 215 0.31 -13.27 11.28
N TRP A 216 1.02 -13.89 12.22
CA TRP A 216 2.03 -14.89 11.90
C TRP A 216 1.47 -16.11 11.16
N PRO A 217 0.37 -16.76 11.61
CA PRO A 217 -0.28 -17.82 10.85
C PRO A 217 -0.74 -17.39 9.45
N GLY A 218 -1.23 -16.14 9.32
CA GLY A 218 -1.62 -15.56 8.04
C GLY A 218 -0.46 -15.43 7.07
N LEU A 219 0.70 -14.98 7.54
CA LEU A 219 1.93 -14.88 6.74
C LEU A 219 2.43 -16.26 6.29
N LEU A 220 2.44 -17.25 7.20
CA LEU A 220 2.81 -18.63 6.89
C LEU A 220 1.88 -19.25 5.84
N LYS A 221 0.57 -19.06 5.98
CA LYS A 221 -0.41 -19.53 5.00
C LYS A 221 -0.19 -18.87 3.64
N PHE A 222 -0.03 -17.55 3.63
CA PHE A 222 0.20 -16.79 2.39
C PHE A 222 1.46 -17.26 1.66
N SER A 223 2.56 -17.50 2.37
CA SER A 223 3.81 -17.99 1.78
C SER A 223 3.65 -19.38 1.14
N LYS A 224 2.92 -20.29 1.80
CA LYS A 224 2.59 -21.63 1.25
C LYS A 224 1.73 -21.53 0.00
N ASP A 225 0.68 -20.72 0.04
CA ASP A 225 -0.25 -20.54 -1.09
C ASP A 225 0.46 -19.93 -2.29
N LEU A 226 1.35 -18.97 -2.07
CA LEU A 226 2.15 -18.34 -3.12
C LEU A 226 3.14 -19.33 -3.72
N HIS A 227 3.87 -20.05 -2.88
CA HIS A 227 4.83 -21.08 -3.33
C HIS A 227 4.13 -22.18 -4.15
N ALA A 228 3.01 -22.69 -3.67
CA ALA A 228 2.25 -23.74 -4.36
C ALA A 228 1.78 -23.29 -5.76
N LYS A 229 1.40 -22.01 -5.91
CA LYS A 229 1.04 -21.46 -7.23
C LYS A 229 2.27 -21.26 -8.11
N ALA A 230 3.34 -20.71 -7.58
CA ALA A 230 4.55 -20.42 -8.32
C ALA A 230 5.25 -21.70 -8.84
N THR A 231 5.13 -22.84 -8.13
CA THR A 231 5.79 -24.09 -8.50
C THR A 231 4.93 -25.03 -9.37
N ARG A 232 3.60 -24.86 -9.40
CA ARG A 232 2.72 -25.72 -10.24
C ARG A 232 2.77 -25.40 -11.73
N GLY A 233 3.31 -24.24 -12.11
CA GLY A 233 3.23 -23.74 -13.50
C GLY A 233 1.82 -23.36 -13.91
N PRO A 234 1.61 -22.85 -15.13
CA PRO A 234 0.30 -22.61 -15.67
C PRO A 234 -0.44 -23.94 -15.83
N GLN A 235 -1.40 -24.23 -14.95
CA GLN A 235 -2.32 -25.34 -15.18
C GLN A 235 -3.17 -24.96 -16.39
N SER A 236 -3.12 -25.77 -17.45
CA SER A 236 -4.19 -25.83 -18.41
C SER A 236 -5.50 -25.98 -17.63
N GLU A 237 -6.44 -25.01 -17.79
CA GLU A 237 -7.78 -25.16 -17.26
C GLU A 237 -8.30 -26.55 -17.65
N PRO A 238 -8.95 -27.30 -16.73
CA PRO A 238 -9.58 -28.54 -17.10
C PRO A 238 -10.57 -28.23 -18.22
N CYS A 239 -10.35 -28.87 -19.36
CA CYS A 239 -11.27 -28.81 -20.50
C CYS A 239 -12.66 -29.22 -19.99
N ALA A 240 -13.65 -28.34 -20.13
CA ALA A 240 -15.04 -28.58 -19.71
C ALA A 240 -15.72 -29.59 -20.66
N SER A 241 -15.16 -30.79 -20.78
CA SER A 241 -15.66 -31.85 -21.68
C SER A 241 -15.83 -33.21 -20.98
N ASP A 242 -15.94 -33.29 -19.66
CA ASP A 242 -16.29 -34.54 -18.98
C ASP A 242 -17.48 -34.33 -18.05
N ALA A 243 -18.60 -33.93 -18.64
CA ALA A 243 -19.92 -34.05 -18.04
C ALA A 243 -20.80 -34.80 -19.05
N GLU A 244 -20.72 -36.12 -19.07
CA GLU A 244 -21.79 -37.05 -19.50
C GLU A 244 -22.36 -37.74 -18.27
#